data_2345b86c3b68d1c4f8f95d0ba3b693a4
#
_entry.id   2345b86c3b68d1c4f8f95d0ba3b693a4
#
_cell.length_a   1.000
_cell.length_b   1.000
_cell.length_c   1.000
_cell.angle_alpha   90.00
_cell.angle_beta   90.00
_cell.angle_gamma   90.00
#
_symmetry.space_group_name_H-M   'P 1'
#
loop_
_entity.id
_entity.type
_entity.pdbx_description
1 polymer ?
#
loop_
_entity_poly.entity_id
_entity_poly.type
_entity_poly.pdbx_seq_one_letter_code
_entity_poly.pdbx_strand_id
1 'polypeptide(L)'
;MMDNERKVIPYRIKQARVSRGLSMVELSELVSVSKQAISQYEMGKNAPSKAILNAIATVLKYSVSFFYKPVPANENASSAVFFRSRKTAKVKALNAAREKIEIFREINDYLEQYVDFPMLDLPKITYEDDGINPIDNEQIEKYAMTLREHWGLGKGPIDNLINIVQKNGIMVSKMQLRLNKLDAFSVWFDNKPFVFLSSDRGI
;
A
#
# COMPACT_ATOMS: atom_id res chain seq x y z
N MET A 1 32.86 -13.34 -19.48
CA MET A 1 31.94 -12.81 -18.47
C MET A 1 30.59 -12.70 -19.16
N MET A 2 29.65 -13.61 -18.85
CA MET A 2 28.28 -13.54 -19.40
C MET A 2 27.60 -12.34 -18.72
N ASP A 3 27.34 -11.33 -19.52
CA ASP A 3 26.52 -10.19 -19.13
C ASP A 3 25.11 -10.73 -18.85
N ASN A 4 24.81 -10.94 -17.58
CA ASN A 4 23.49 -11.41 -17.14
C ASN A 4 22.55 -10.22 -17.31
N GLU A 5 22.09 -9.99 -18.56
CA GLU A 5 21.16 -8.91 -18.87
C GLU A 5 19.92 -9.06 -18.00
N ARG A 6 19.83 -8.25 -16.96
CA ARG A 6 18.67 -8.18 -16.09
C ARG A 6 17.45 -7.88 -16.96
N LYS A 7 16.54 -8.84 -17.05
CA LYS A 7 15.32 -8.70 -17.85
C LYS A 7 14.31 -7.82 -17.12
N VAL A 8 13.77 -6.84 -17.82
CA VAL A 8 12.66 -5.99 -17.29
C VAL A 8 11.47 -6.87 -16.95
N ILE A 9 10.90 -6.67 -15.78
CA ILE A 9 9.71 -7.38 -15.31
C ILE A 9 8.47 -6.62 -15.73
N PRO A 10 7.63 -7.16 -16.65
CA PRO A 10 6.47 -6.47 -17.21
C PRO A 10 5.49 -5.96 -16.15
N TYR A 11 5.22 -6.78 -15.15
CA TYR A 11 4.36 -6.42 -14.02
C TYR A 11 4.84 -5.15 -13.30
N ARG A 12 6.15 -4.93 -13.15
CA ARG A 12 6.69 -3.74 -12.47
C ARG A 12 6.38 -2.44 -13.22
N ILE A 13 6.28 -2.48 -14.56
CA ILE A 13 5.86 -1.32 -15.36
C ILE A 13 4.39 -0.99 -15.03
N LYS A 14 3.52 -2.01 -15.06
CA LYS A 14 2.11 -1.86 -14.70
C LYS A 14 1.94 -1.37 -13.27
N GLN A 15 2.62 -2.00 -12.32
CA GLN A 15 2.59 -1.67 -10.89
C GLN A 15 2.97 -0.19 -10.66
N ALA A 16 4.10 0.24 -11.20
CA ALA A 16 4.54 1.62 -11.09
C ALA A 16 3.54 2.62 -11.69
N ARG A 17 2.99 2.33 -12.86
CA ARG A 17 1.97 3.18 -13.51
C ARG A 17 0.69 3.25 -12.67
N VAL A 18 0.16 2.11 -12.26
CA VAL A 18 -1.09 2.03 -11.50
C VAL A 18 -0.94 2.71 -10.14
N SER A 19 0.19 2.50 -9.44
CA SER A 19 0.47 3.16 -8.15
C SER A 19 0.51 4.69 -8.25
N ARG A 20 0.85 5.25 -9.43
CA ARG A 20 0.76 6.69 -9.71
C ARG A 20 -0.63 7.14 -10.16
N GLY A 21 -1.56 6.20 -10.31
CA GLY A 21 -2.92 6.48 -10.78
C GLY A 21 -2.97 6.88 -12.24
N LEU A 22 -2.02 6.45 -13.07
CA LEU A 22 -2.00 6.76 -14.49
C LEU A 22 -2.66 5.64 -15.32
N SER A 23 -3.41 6.02 -16.33
CA SER A 23 -3.86 5.13 -17.40
C SER A 23 -2.70 4.83 -18.37
N MET A 24 -2.85 3.81 -19.21
CA MET A 24 -1.88 3.54 -20.29
C MET A 24 -1.77 4.69 -21.28
N VAL A 25 -2.86 5.42 -21.54
CA VAL A 25 -2.88 6.59 -22.41
C VAL A 25 -2.04 7.71 -21.81
N GLU A 26 -2.32 8.10 -20.56
CA GLU A 26 -1.58 9.14 -19.87
C GLU A 26 -0.07 8.83 -19.80
N LEU A 27 0.32 7.59 -19.51
CA LEU A 27 1.73 7.21 -19.50
C LEU A 27 2.34 7.28 -20.92
N SER A 28 1.63 6.81 -21.94
CA SER A 28 2.12 6.80 -23.33
C SER A 28 2.42 8.21 -23.86
N GLU A 29 1.55 9.17 -23.53
CA GLU A 29 1.75 10.58 -23.85
C GLU A 29 2.98 11.16 -23.14
N LEU A 30 3.14 10.88 -21.84
CA LEU A 30 4.26 11.38 -21.04
C LEU A 30 5.62 10.84 -21.46
N VAL A 31 5.68 9.64 -22.03
CA VAL A 31 6.95 9.02 -22.49
C VAL A 31 7.08 8.96 -24.02
N SER A 32 6.19 9.64 -24.74
CA SER A 32 6.21 9.79 -26.21
C SER A 32 6.25 8.47 -26.98
N VAL A 33 5.41 7.50 -26.54
CA VAL A 33 5.19 6.23 -27.25
C VAL A 33 3.69 5.98 -27.47
N SER A 34 3.33 4.96 -28.25
CA SER A 34 1.92 4.61 -28.41
C SER A 34 1.36 3.91 -27.17
N LYS A 35 0.05 4.06 -26.89
CA LYS A 35 -0.67 3.25 -25.88
C LYS A 35 -0.43 1.75 -26.11
N GLN A 36 -0.37 1.32 -27.37
CA GLN A 36 -0.16 -0.07 -27.73
C GLN A 36 1.23 -0.56 -27.30
N ALA A 37 2.27 0.29 -27.41
CA ALA A 37 3.60 -0.02 -26.90
C ALA A 37 3.60 -0.23 -25.37
N ILE A 38 2.95 0.66 -24.60
CA ILE A 38 2.80 0.51 -23.15
C ILE A 38 2.12 -0.82 -22.82
N SER A 39 1.02 -1.14 -23.52
CA SER A 39 0.31 -2.42 -23.34
C SER A 39 1.22 -3.62 -23.61
N GLN A 40 2.04 -3.58 -24.66
CA GLN A 40 2.96 -4.66 -24.98
C GLN A 40 4.08 -4.82 -23.93
N TYR A 41 4.57 -3.72 -23.38
CA TYR A 41 5.55 -3.75 -22.30
C TYR A 41 4.98 -4.37 -21.02
N GLU A 42 3.75 -3.98 -20.64
CA GLU A 42 3.08 -4.51 -19.44
C GLU A 42 2.65 -5.97 -19.57
N MET A 43 2.44 -6.45 -20.80
CA MET A 43 2.14 -7.87 -21.09
C MET A 43 3.39 -8.71 -21.35
N GLY A 44 4.59 -8.11 -21.39
CA GLY A 44 5.82 -8.82 -21.70
C GLY A 44 5.96 -9.29 -23.14
N LYS A 45 5.11 -8.79 -24.06
CA LYS A 45 5.21 -9.10 -25.50
C LYS A 45 6.44 -8.44 -26.13
N ASN A 46 6.78 -7.24 -25.66
CA ASN A 46 7.98 -6.51 -26.05
C ASN A 46 8.63 -5.92 -24.80
N ALA A 47 9.96 -5.71 -24.84
CA ALA A 47 10.67 -4.97 -23.81
C ALA A 47 10.88 -3.53 -24.25
N PRO A 48 10.77 -2.52 -23.34
CA PRO A 48 11.14 -1.17 -23.66
C PRO A 48 12.65 -1.05 -23.91
N SER A 49 13.08 -0.18 -24.81
CA SER A 49 14.49 0.16 -24.95
C SER A 49 15.01 0.84 -23.66
N LYS A 50 16.33 0.86 -23.46
CA LYS A 50 16.96 1.56 -22.32
C LYS A 50 16.47 3.01 -22.19
N ALA A 51 16.36 3.75 -23.31
CA ALA A 51 15.90 5.13 -23.34
C ALA A 51 14.45 5.25 -22.86
N ILE A 52 13.55 4.39 -23.35
CA ILE A 52 12.14 4.38 -22.96
C ILE A 52 11.98 3.95 -21.50
N LEU A 53 12.73 2.96 -21.04
CA LEU A 53 12.69 2.54 -19.63
C LEU A 53 13.14 3.67 -18.69
N ASN A 54 14.18 4.41 -19.06
CA ASN A 54 14.62 5.59 -18.30
C ASN A 54 13.54 6.69 -18.28
N ALA A 55 12.87 6.95 -19.40
CA ALA A 55 11.77 7.90 -19.47
C ALA A 55 10.60 7.46 -18.55
N ILE A 56 10.21 6.19 -18.61
CA ILE A 56 9.19 5.60 -17.73
C ILE A 56 9.60 5.77 -16.25
N ALA A 57 10.83 5.42 -15.90
CA ALA A 57 11.36 5.54 -14.55
C ALA A 57 11.29 6.98 -14.03
N THR A 58 11.71 7.95 -14.85
CA THR A 58 11.68 9.38 -14.54
C THR A 58 10.26 9.89 -14.31
N VAL A 59 9.36 9.60 -15.24
CA VAL A 59 7.95 10.03 -15.17
C VAL A 59 7.24 9.44 -13.98
N LEU A 60 7.46 8.16 -13.72
CA LEU A 60 6.82 7.44 -12.60
C LEU A 60 7.53 7.67 -11.26
N LYS A 61 8.68 8.34 -11.25
CA LYS A 61 9.52 8.58 -10.06
C LYS A 61 9.88 7.29 -9.32
N TYR A 62 10.36 6.31 -10.08
CA TYR A 62 10.97 5.07 -9.58
C TYR A 62 12.40 4.97 -10.07
N SER A 63 13.26 4.28 -9.31
CA SER A 63 14.59 3.92 -9.82
C SER A 63 14.46 2.91 -10.95
N VAL A 64 15.38 2.94 -11.90
CA VAL A 64 15.41 1.96 -13.00
C VAL A 64 15.55 0.53 -12.47
N SER A 65 16.27 0.34 -11.36
CA SER A 65 16.42 -0.95 -10.70
C SER A 65 15.11 -1.57 -10.24
N PHE A 66 14.08 -0.76 -9.93
CA PHE A 66 12.75 -1.26 -9.55
C PHE A 66 12.13 -2.15 -10.64
N PHE A 67 12.36 -1.83 -11.91
CA PHE A 67 11.77 -2.56 -13.04
C PHE A 67 12.43 -3.92 -13.30
N TYR A 68 13.54 -4.20 -12.65
CA TYR A 68 14.24 -5.48 -12.70
C TYR A 68 14.05 -6.32 -11.43
N LYS A 69 13.37 -5.76 -10.41
CA LYS A 69 13.16 -6.44 -9.14
C LYS A 69 12.10 -7.54 -9.29
N PRO A 70 12.43 -8.80 -8.92
CA PRO A 70 11.44 -9.89 -8.95
C PRO A 70 10.19 -9.54 -8.15
N VAL A 71 9.06 -10.07 -8.58
CA VAL A 71 7.80 -9.96 -7.83
C VAL A 71 7.80 -11.09 -6.79
N PRO A 72 7.50 -10.81 -5.52
CA PRO A 72 7.38 -11.87 -4.51
C PRO A 72 6.34 -12.92 -4.94
N ALA A 73 6.64 -14.19 -4.68
CA ALA A 73 5.79 -15.32 -5.08
C ALA A 73 4.46 -15.42 -4.31
N ASN A 74 4.23 -14.58 -3.30
CA ASN A 74 3.04 -14.60 -2.46
C ASN A 74 1.84 -13.93 -3.16
N GLU A 75 1.30 -14.60 -4.18
CA GLU A 75 0.10 -14.17 -4.90
C GLU A 75 -1.20 -14.27 -4.05
N ASN A 76 -1.16 -14.90 -2.88
CA ASN A 76 -2.34 -15.22 -2.08
C ASN A 76 -2.66 -14.24 -0.94
N ALA A 77 -1.97 -13.13 -0.84
CA ALA A 77 -2.27 -12.13 0.18
C ALA A 77 -3.37 -11.15 -0.26
N SER A 78 -4.49 -11.68 -0.71
CA SER A 78 -5.73 -10.90 -0.80
C SER A 78 -6.33 -10.80 0.61
N SER A 79 -5.61 -10.16 1.49
CA SER A 79 -6.15 -9.75 2.77
C SER A 79 -7.27 -8.74 2.53
N ALA A 80 -8.35 -8.84 3.29
CA ALA A 80 -9.42 -7.88 3.21
C ALA A 80 -8.86 -6.46 3.47
N VAL A 81 -8.95 -5.61 2.47
CA VAL A 81 -8.53 -4.21 2.61
C VAL A 81 -9.73 -3.42 3.10
N PHE A 82 -9.68 -2.97 4.34
CA PHE A 82 -10.75 -2.19 4.96
C PHE A 82 -10.55 -0.70 4.66
N PHE A 83 -11.28 -0.20 3.69
CA PHE A 83 -11.26 1.23 3.37
C PHE A 83 -12.28 1.98 4.23
N ARG A 84 -11.83 2.88 5.09
CA ARG A 84 -12.69 3.92 5.65
C ARG A 84 -13.02 4.93 4.56
N SER A 85 -13.85 4.55 3.58
CA SER A 85 -14.26 5.43 2.49
C SER A 85 -15.74 5.72 2.55
N ARG A 86 -16.10 6.99 2.36
CA ARG A 86 -17.45 7.34 1.94
C ARG A 86 -17.69 6.75 0.55
N LYS A 87 -18.82 6.09 0.32
CA LYS A 87 -19.28 5.23 -0.80
C LYS A 87 -18.88 5.55 -2.27
N THR A 88 -17.92 6.43 -2.55
CA THR A 88 -17.64 6.93 -3.91
C THR A 88 -16.16 7.04 -4.28
N ALA A 89 -15.28 6.23 -3.67
CA ALA A 89 -13.89 6.18 -4.15
C ALA A 89 -13.86 5.56 -5.56
N LYS A 90 -13.28 6.29 -6.53
CA LYS A 90 -13.15 5.80 -7.91
C LYS A 90 -12.26 4.55 -7.94
N VAL A 91 -12.65 3.53 -8.69
CA VAL A 91 -11.90 2.25 -8.85
C VAL A 91 -10.41 2.46 -9.18
N LYS A 92 -10.11 3.46 -10.01
CA LYS A 92 -8.72 3.84 -10.38
C LYS A 92 -7.87 4.17 -9.15
N ALA A 93 -8.47 4.85 -8.20
CA ALA A 93 -7.79 5.31 -6.99
C ALA A 93 -7.61 4.18 -5.96
N LEU A 94 -8.58 3.28 -5.86
CA LEU A 94 -8.45 2.06 -5.03
C LEU A 94 -7.36 1.14 -5.57
N ASN A 95 -7.28 0.98 -6.89
CA ASN A 95 -6.21 0.20 -7.51
C ASN A 95 -4.84 0.82 -7.27
N ALA A 96 -4.72 2.15 -7.36
CA ALA A 96 -3.47 2.84 -7.05
C ALA A 96 -3.06 2.67 -5.57
N ALA A 97 -4.01 2.70 -4.65
CA ALA A 97 -3.76 2.42 -3.24
C ALA A 97 -3.26 0.98 -3.03
N ARG A 98 -3.90 -0.01 -3.65
CA ARG A 98 -3.48 -1.43 -3.58
C ARG A 98 -2.04 -1.62 -4.04
N GLU A 99 -1.65 -1.07 -5.19
CA GLU A 99 -0.28 -1.21 -5.67
C GLU A 99 0.75 -0.53 -4.75
N LYS A 100 0.39 0.58 -4.11
CA LYS A 100 1.26 1.21 -3.11
C LYS A 100 1.40 0.36 -1.85
N ILE A 101 0.32 -0.28 -1.41
CA ILE A 101 0.32 -1.22 -0.29
C ILE A 101 1.27 -2.38 -0.56
N GLU A 102 1.19 -2.98 -1.76
CA GLU A 102 2.07 -4.09 -2.14
C GLU A 102 3.54 -3.68 -2.16
N ILE A 103 3.85 -2.49 -2.69
CA ILE A 103 5.21 -1.95 -2.66
C ILE A 103 5.68 -1.72 -1.22
N PHE A 104 4.81 -1.21 -0.36
CA PHE A 104 5.14 -0.99 1.05
C PHE A 104 5.37 -2.31 1.78
N ARG A 105 4.54 -3.33 1.52
CA ARG A 105 4.74 -4.68 2.04
C ARG A 105 6.12 -5.23 1.66
N GLU A 106 6.51 -5.13 0.39
CA GLU A 106 7.83 -5.57 -0.06
C GLU A 106 8.98 -4.85 0.64
N ILE A 107 8.81 -3.55 0.96
CA ILE A 107 9.80 -2.78 1.72
C ILE A 107 9.87 -3.30 3.16
N ASN A 108 8.71 -3.55 3.78
CA ASN A 108 8.63 -4.10 5.13
C ASN A 108 9.29 -5.48 5.21
N ASP A 109 8.93 -6.39 4.31
CA ASP A 109 9.49 -7.75 4.26
C ASP A 109 11.02 -7.73 4.05
N TYR A 110 11.52 -6.74 3.30
CA TYR A 110 12.95 -6.54 3.14
C TYR A 110 13.60 -6.04 4.44
N LEU A 111 12.99 -5.08 5.13
CA LEU A 111 13.52 -4.52 6.38
C LEU A 111 13.54 -5.55 7.52
N GLU A 112 12.58 -6.46 7.57
CA GLU A 112 12.52 -7.54 8.56
C GLU A 112 13.73 -8.49 8.53
N GLN A 113 14.47 -8.50 7.44
CA GLN A 113 15.73 -9.27 7.37
C GLN A 113 16.86 -8.62 8.18
N TYR A 114 16.71 -7.37 8.58
CA TYR A 114 17.76 -6.57 9.24
C TYR A 114 17.31 -5.96 10.58
N VAL A 115 16.00 -5.87 10.83
CA VAL A 115 15.43 -5.19 12.00
C VAL A 115 14.29 -6.02 12.58
N ASP A 116 14.33 -6.23 13.88
CA ASP A 116 13.21 -6.83 14.62
C ASP A 116 12.12 -5.77 14.86
N PHE A 117 10.95 -5.98 14.28
CA PHE A 117 9.78 -5.14 14.57
C PHE A 117 9.10 -5.59 15.87
N PRO A 118 8.46 -4.65 16.60
CA PRO A 118 7.68 -5.01 17.78
C PRO A 118 6.63 -6.08 17.47
N MET A 119 6.47 -7.01 18.39
CA MET A 119 5.40 -8.01 18.29
C MET A 119 4.05 -7.36 18.44
N LEU A 120 3.06 -7.90 17.73
CA LEU A 120 1.69 -7.43 17.82
C LEU A 120 1.10 -7.68 19.21
N ASP A 121 0.69 -6.61 19.87
CA ASP A 121 0.04 -6.62 21.17
C ASP A 121 -1.36 -5.98 21.08
N LEU A 122 -2.37 -6.82 20.91
CA LEU A 122 -3.77 -6.41 20.86
C LEU A 122 -4.57 -7.23 21.87
N PRO A 123 -5.57 -6.63 22.55
CA PRO A 123 -6.48 -7.36 23.40
C PRO A 123 -7.32 -8.34 22.58
N LYS A 124 -7.66 -9.47 23.16
CA LYS A 124 -8.64 -10.37 22.57
C LYS A 124 -10.02 -9.74 22.72
N ILE A 125 -10.55 -9.22 21.64
CA ILE A 125 -11.90 -8.68 21.58
C ILE A 125 -12.78 -9.72 20.89
N THR A 126 -13.80 -10.20 21.59
CA THR A 126 -14.84 -11.03 20.97
C THR A 126 -15.78 -10.08 20.25
N TYR A 127 -15.77 -10.13 18.94
CA TYR A 127 -16.67 -9.37 18.09
C TYR A 127 -17.75 -10.33 17.57
N GLU A 128 -19.00 -10.03 17.91
CA GLU A 128 -20.16 -10.70 17.33
C GLU A 128 -20.51 -9.95 16.05
N ASP A 129 -19.91 -10.38 14.93
CA ASP A 129 -20.27 -9.88 13.59
C ASP A 129 -21.54 -10.62 13.15
N ASP A 130 -22.66 -9.95 13.19
CA ASP A 130 -23.90 -10.44 12.60
C ASP A 130 -23.92 -10.33 11.07
N GLY A 131 -22.87 -9.77 10.48
CA GLY A 131 -22.70 -9.59 9.01
C GLY A 131 -23.72 -8.63 8.39
N ILE A 132 -24.60 -8.02 9.17
CA ILE A 132 -25.74 -7.23 8.70
C ILE A 132 -25.60 -5.76 9.06
N ASN A 133 -25.15 -5.47 10.29
CA ASN A 133 -25.08 -4.11 10.80
C ASN A 133 -23.63 -3.58 10.89
N PRO A 134 -23.36 -2.35 10.45
CA PRO A 134 -22.08 -1.71 10.73
C PRO A 134 -21.93 -1.50 12.24
N ILE A 135 -20.70 -1.65 12.73
CA ILE A 135 -20.34 -1.34 14.12
C ILE A 135 -20.80 0.07 14.44
N ASP A 136 -21.57 0.25 15.48
CA ASP A 136 -22.01 1.55 15.92
C ASP A 136 -20.90 2.34 16.63
N ASN A 137 -21.13 3.65 16.85
CA ASN A 137 -20.13 4.49 17.48
C ASN A 137 -19.87 4.12 18.95
N GLU A 138 -20.86 3.62 19.66
CA GLU A 138 -20.73 3.22 21.07
C GLU A 138 -19.83 1.98 21.21
N GLN A 139 -20.00 1.03 20.30
CA GLN A 139 -19.12 -0.14 20.24
C GLN A 139 -17.67 0.23 19.86
N ILE A 140 -17.49 1.17 18.91
CA ILE A 140 -16.17 1.68 18.54
C ILE A 140 -15.48 2.32 19.75
N GLU A 141 -16.19 3.18 20.50
CA GLU A 141 -15.68 3.81 21.70
C GLU A 141 -15.31 2.78 22.78
N LYS A 142 -16.15 1.76 22.99
CA LYS A 142 -15.88 0.66 23.92
C LYS A 142 -14.60 -0.09 23.54
N TYR A 143 -14.41 -0.42 22.26
CA TYR A 143 -13.18 -1.08 21.79
C TYR A 143 -11.96 -0.19 21.96
N ALA A 144 -12.09 1.10 21.67
CA ALA A 144 -11.01 2.06 21.87
C ALA A 144 -10.62 2.16 23.36
N MET A 145 -11.59 2.15 24.27
CA MET A 145 -11.32 2.13 25.72
C MET A 145 -10.66 0.83 26.16
N THR A 146 -11.12 -0.32 25.68
CA THR A 146 -10.48 -1.62 25.96
C THR A 146 -9.01 -1.62 25.52
N LEU A 147 -8.73 -1.08 24.34
CA LEU A 147 -7.37 -0.96 23.83
C LEU A 147 -6.52 -0.02 24.69
N ARG A 148 -7.07 1.12 25.11
CA ARG A 148 -6.38 2.06 26.01
C ARG A 148 -6.03 1.43 27.35
N GLU A 149 -6.96 0.66 27.93
CA GLU A 149 -6.74 -0.06 29.18
C GLU A 149 -5.66 -1.13 29.03
N HIS A 150 -5.72 -1.91 27.95
CA HIS A 150 -4.74 -2.94 27.65
C HIS A 150 -3.32 -2.37 27.51
N TRP A 151 -3.18 -1.22 26.87
CA TRP A 151 -1.89 -0.53 26.72
C TRP A 151 -1.52 0.41 27.88
N GLY A 152 -2.32 0.46 28.94
CA GLY A 152 -2.05 1.27 30.11
C GLY A 152 -2.06 2.78 29.88
N LEU A 153 -2.81 3.27 28.88
CA LEU A 153 -2.79 4.69 28.46
C LEU A 153 -3.66 5.62 29.33
N GLY A 154 -4.46 5.06 30.24
CA GLY A 154 -5.40 5.84 31.05
C GLY A 154 -6.44 6.60 30.20
N LYS A 155 -7.11 7.58 30.82
CA LYS A 155 -8.20 8.36 30.19
C LYS A 155 -7.75 9.73 29.68
N GLY A 156 -6.52 10.13 29.92
CA GLY A 156 -5.97 11.42 29.54
C GLY A 156 -5.64 11.53 28.05
N PRO A 157 -5.17 12.71 27.59
CA PRO A 157 -4.68 12.89 26.23
C PRO A 157 -3.53 11.95 25.89
N ILE A 158 -3.38 11.62 24.61
CA ILE A 158 -2.29 10.81 24.09
C ILE A 158 -1.39 11.74 23.26
N ASP A 159 -0.14 11.92 23.68
CA ASP A 159 0.79 12.84 23.02
C ASP A 159 1.21 12.36 21.62
N ASN A 160 1.52 11.09 21.49
CA ASN A 160 1.98 10.50 20.23
C ASN A 160 1.33 9.13 19.97
N LEU A 161 0.10 9.17 19.45
CA LEU A 161 -0.66 7.96 19.16
C LEU A 161 0.05 7.05 18.14
N ILE A 162 0.68 7.62 17.11
CA ILE A 162 1.39 6.83 16.07
C ILE A 162 2.50 6.01 16.70
N ASN A 163 3.32 6.63 17.56
CA ASN A 163 4.41 5.92 18.22
C ASN A 163 3.91 4.79 19.15
N ILE A 164 2.81 5.02 19.86
CA ILE A 164 2.20 3.98 20.71
C ILE A 164 1.71 2.82 19.87
N VAL A 165 0.99 3.09 18.80
CA VAL A 165 0.46 2.08 17.89
C VAL A 165 1.60 1.26 17.27
N GLN A 166 2.70 1.92 16.86
CA GLN A 166 3.87 1.24 16.28
C GLN A 166 4.62 0.38 17.30
N LYS A 167 4.76 0.86 18.55
CA LYS A 167 5.38 0.09 19.64
C LYS A 167 4.62 -1.19 19.97
N ASN A 168 3.32 -1.23 19.69
CA ASN A 168 2.47 -2.39 19.89
C ASN A 168 2.29 -3.23 18.60
N GLY A 169 3.23 -3.14 17.67
CA GLY A 169 3.34 -4.03 16.51
C GLY A 169 2.42 -3.71 15.35
N ILE A 170 1.81 -2.53 15.31
CA ILE A 170 0.98 -2.09 14.19
C ILE A 170 1.81 -1.19 13.28
N MET A 171 1.94 -1.56 12.01
CA MET A 171 2.69 -0.78 11.03
C MET A 171 1.86 0.43 10.57
N VAL A 172 2.37 1.65 10.82
CA VAL A 172 1.70 2.89 10.40
C VAL A 172 2.54 3.63 9.38
N SER A 173 1.94 3.99 8.25
CA SER A 173 2.61 4.78 7.20
C SER A 173 1.73 5.91 6.71
N LYS A 174 2.34 7.05 6.40
CA LYS A 174 1.70 8.15 5.68
C LYS A 174 2.00 8.01 4.19
N MET A 175 0.95 8.07 3.35
CA MET A 175 1.14 8.05 1.90
C MET A 175 0.17 8.98 1.19
N GLN A 176 0.63 9.50 0.06
CA GLN A 176 -0.21 10.29 -0.83
C GLN A 176 -1.19 9.37 -1.56
N LEU A 177 -2.45 9.39 -1.18
CA LEU A 177 -3.48 8.52 -1.74
C LEU A 177 -4.14 9.10 -2.97
N ARG A 178 -4.13 10.44 -3.11
CA ARG A 178 -4.86 11.20 -4.15
C ARG A 178 -6.34 10.83 -4.22
N LEU A 179 -6.91 10.54 -3.07
CA LEU A 179 -8.28 10.12 -2.86
C LEU A 179 -8.97 11.18 -2.00
N ASN A 180 -9.70 12.11 -2.61
CA ASN A 180 -10.35 13.23 -1.93
C ASN A 180 -11.30 12.83 -0.78
N LYS A 181 -11.55 11.54 -0.57
CA LYS A 181 -12.52 11.02 0.40
C LYS A 181 -12.00 9.87 1.26
N LEU A 182 -10.72 9.50 1.15
CA LEU A 182 -10.12 8.46 1.95
C LEU A 182 -9.09 9.07 2.89
N ASP A 183 -9.40 9.10 4.17
CA ASP A 183 -8.51 9.67 5.19
C ASP A 183 -7.51 8.64 5.70
N ALA A 184 -7.95 7.39 5.80
CA ALA A 184 -7.15 6.25 6.23
C ALA A 184 -7.75 4.94 5.73
N PHE A 185 -6.94 3.89 5.72
CA PHE A 185 -7.38 2.51 5.56
C PHE A 185 -6.45 1.56 6.30
N SER A 186 -6.94 0.38 6.59
CA SER A 186 -6.15 -0.69 7.19
C SER A 186 -6.19 -1.94 6.34
N VAL A 187 -5.16 -2.77 6.50
CA VAL A 187 -5.04 -4.06 5.82
C VAL A 187 -4.24 -5.00 6.70
N TRP A 188 -4.59 -6.28 6.67
CA TRP A 188 -3.78 -7.32 7.27
C TRP A 188 -3.00 -8.05 6.19
N PHE A 189 -1.70 -8.24 6.42
CA PHE A 189 -0.89 -9.18 5.66
C PHE A 189 -0.45 -10.28 6.63
N ASP A 190 -0.92 -11.48 6.39
CA ASP A 190 -0.79 -12.59 7.33
C ASP A 190 -1.30 -12.17 8.73
N ASN A 191 -0.44 -12.14 9.72
CA ASN A 191 -0.79 -11.73 11.08
C ASN A 191 -0.31 -10.31 11.43
N LYS A 192 0.04 -9.48 10.46
CA LYS A 192 0.55 -8.12 10.65
C LYS A 192 -0.45 -7.08 10.18
N PRO A 193 -0.92 -6.20 11.08
CA PRO A 193 -1.80 -5.10 10.71
C PRO A 193 -1.00 -3.89 10.21
N PHE A 194 -1.49 -3.32 9.12
CA PHE A 194 -0.97 -2.09 8.52
C PHE A 194 -2.06 -1.02 8.52
N VAL A 195 -1.71 0.19 8.92
CA VAL A 195 -2.57 1.36 8.87
C VAL A 195 -1.91 2.42 7.99
N PHE A 196 -2.63 2.88 7.00
CA PHE A 196 -2.18 3.90 6.06
C PHE A 196 -3.00 5.16 6.23
N LEU A 197 -2.30 6.27 6.48
CA LEU A 197 -2.89 7.59 6.65
C LEU A 197 -2.67 8.41 5.38
N SER A 198 -3.71 9.12 4.91
CA SER A 198 -3.57 10.03 3.79
C SER A 198 -2.76 11.25 4.19
N SER A 199 -1.73 11.58 3.39
CA SER A 199 -0.97 12.83 3.53
C SER A 199 -1.52 13.96 2.64
N ASP A 200 -2.63 13.73 1.93
CA ASP A 200 -3.23 14.71 1.02
C ASP A 200 -4.00 15.81 1.75
N ARG A 201 -4.27 15.62 3.03
CA ARG A 201 -4.85 16.63 3.92
C ARG A 201 -3.83 16.96 4.99
N GLY A 202 -3.54 18.25 5.17
CA GLY A 202 -2.80 18.71 6.34
C GLY A 202 -3.55 18.28 7.61
N ILE A 203 -2.84 17.61 8.49
CA ILE A 203 -3.25 17.39 9.89
C ILE A 203 -2.75 18.58 10.66
#